data_db5caef271102d2f71cb17213687d31d
#
_entry.id   db5caef271102d2f71cb17213687d31d
#
_cell.length_a   1.000
_cell.length_b   1.000
_cell.length_c   1.000
_cell.angle_alpha   90.00
_cell.angle_beta   90.00
_cell.angle_gamma   90.00
#
_symmetry.space_group_name_H-M   'P 1'
#
loop_
_entity.id
_entity.type
_entity.pdbx_description
1 polymer ?
#
loop_
_entity_poly.entity_id
_entity_poly.type
_entity_poly.pdbx_seq_one_letter_code
_entity_poly.pdbx_strand_id
1 'polypeptide(L)'
;MKKPGNEEKSILIVEDESAIGKFCHRVLSKHGFKVNIAGNGKIAQQMLEKGKYDLLLVDIRMPVMDGVELYRWLNKKRPQIARRVIFTTGSVLGQETLNFLGSTGKPFLLKPFSSDELIGLVKKL
;
A
#
# COMPACT_ATOMS: atom_id res chain seq x y z
N MET A 1 -19.82 -16.41 6.35
CA MET A 1 -19.43 -17.38 5.32
C MET A 1 -19.17 -16.67 3.99
N LYS A 2 -18.10 -17.04 3.33
CA LYS A 2 -17.78 -16.46 2.02
C LYS A 2 -18.58 -17.13 0.92
N LYS A 3 -19.05 -16.34 -0.02
CA LYS A 3 -19.72 -16.88 -1.20
C LYS A 3 -18.72 -17.55 -2.13
N PRO A 4 -19.09 -18.59 -2.85
CA PRO A 4 -18.20 -19.17 -3.86
C PRO A 4 -17.79 -18.08 -4.87
N GLY A 5 -16.50 -18.02 -5.16
CA GLY A 5 -15.94 -17.01 -6.05
C GLY A 5 -15.58 -15.68 -5.39
N ASN A 6 -16.00 -15.47 -4.12
CA ASN A 6 -15.63 -14.26 -3.36
C ASN A 6 -14.46 -14.59 -2.44
N GLU A 7 -13.30 -14.72 -3.02
CA GLU A 7 -12.10 -14.95 -2.24
C GLU A 7 -11.69 -13.66 -1.53
N GLU A 8 -11.13 -13.84 -0.34
CA GLU A 8 -10.60 -12.75 0.45
C GLU A 8 -9.39 -12.14 -0.24
N LYS A 9 -9.46 -10.85 -0.56
CA LYS A 9 -8.33 -10.17 -1.19
C LYS A 9 -7.27 -9.87 -0.14
N SER A 10 -6.02 -10.01 -0.55
CA SER A 10 -4.86 -9.79 0.30
C SER A 10 -4.23 -8.43 0.04
N ILE A 11 -4.01 -7.70 1.12
CA ILE A 11 -3.39 -6.37 1.07
C ILE A 11 -2.11 -6.40 1.89
N LEU A 12 -1.04 -5.88 1.32
CA LEU A 12 0.20 -5.65 2.06
C LEU A 12 0.32 -4.15 2.34
N ILE A 13 0.38 -3.82 3.62
CA ILE A 13 0.62 -2.46 4.08
C ILE A 13 2.13 -2.31 4.28
N VAL A 14 2.73 -1.33 3.62
CA VAL A 14 4.14 -1.03 3.78
C VAL A 14 4.26 0.33 4.46
N GLU A 15 4.56 0.31 5.75
CA GLU A 15 4.49 1.49 6.61
C GLU A 15 5.42 1.30 7.81
N ASP A 16 6.28 2.28 8.07
CA ASP A 16 7.21 2.21 9.19
C ASP A 16 6.62 2.74 10.50
N GLU A 17 5.57 3.53 10.44
CA GLU A 17 4.91 4.04 11.65
C GLU A 17 3.88 3.02 12.15
N SER A 18 4.19 2.43 13.31
CA SER A 18 3.38 1.35 13.88
C SER A 18 1.90 1.74 14.05
N ALA A 19 1.65 2.95 14.55
CA ALA A 19 0.28 3.40 14.79
C ALA A 19 -0.55 3.47 13.50
N ILE A 20 0.06 3.95 12.43
CA ILE A 20 -0.62 4.06 11.13
C ILE A 20 -0.85 2.68 10.53
N GLY A 21 0.17 1.82 10.58
CA GLY A 21 0.05 0.44 10.10
C GLY A 21 -1.07 -0.31 10.81
N LYS A 22 -1.15 -0.20 12.13
CA LYS A 22 -2.19 -0.84 12.93
C LYS A 22 -3.57 -0.29 12.62
N PHE A 23 -3.69 1.02 12.42
CA PHE A 23 -4.95 1.65 12.03
C PHE A 23 -5.45 1.08 10.70
N CYS A 24 -4.59 1.07 9.70
CA CYS A 24 -4.94 0.54 8.37
C CYS A 24 -5.29 -0.95 8.45
N HIS A 25 -4.52 -1.72 9.20
CA HIS A 25 -4.77 -3.14 9.38
C HIS A 25 -6.16 -3.38 9.97
N ARG A 26 -6.50 -2.64 11.03
CA ARG A 26 -7.80 -2.79 11.68
C ARG A 26 -8.96 -2.44 10.75
N VAL A 27 -8.84 -1.32 10.05
CA VAL A 27 -9.89 -0.86 9.14
C VAL A 27 -10.11 -1.84 8.00
N LEU A 28 -9.03 -2.24 7.35
CA LEU A 28 -9.12 -3.14 6.20
C LEU A 28 -9.58 -4.53 6.59
N SER A 29 -9.11 -5.03 7.74
CA SER A 29 -9.54 -6.35 8.23
C SER A 29 -11.04 -6.37 8.53
N LYS A 30 -11.58 -5.29 9.08
CA LYS A 30 -13.02 -5.19 9.32
C LYS A 30 -13.85 -5.24 8.03
N HIS A 31 -13.27 -4.85 6.92
CA HIS A 31 -13.95 -4.86 5.62
C HIS A 31 -13.69 -6.13 4.83
N GLY A 32 -13.15 -7.16 5.48
CA GLY A 32 -13.02 -8.47 4.89
C GLY A 32 -11.72 -8.74 4.14
N PHE A 33 -10.76 -7.84 4.22
CA PHE A 33 -9.46 -8.04 3.57
C PHE A 33 -8.52 -8.83 4.47
N LYS A 34 -7.68 -9.63 3.84
CA LYS A 34 -6.58 -10.30 4.53
C LYS A 34 -5.38 -9.34 4.48
N VAL A 35 -4.85 -8.98 5.64
CA VAL A 35 -3.90 -7.86 5.72
C VAL A 35 -2.63 -8.26 6.44
N ASN A 36 -1.49 -7.91 5.86
CA ASN A 36 -0.18 -8.02 6.50
C ASN A 36 0.52 -6.67 6.48
N ILE A 37 1.49 -6.49 7.36
CA ILE A 37 2.25 -5.25 7.46
C ILE A 37 3.73 -5.54 7.28
N ALA A 38 4.38 -4.74 6.43
CA ALA A 38 5.82 -4.70 6.29
C ALA A 38 6.32 -3.35 6.79
N GLY A 39 7.34 -3.34 7.62
CA GLY A 39 7.86 -2.11 8.23
C GLY A 39 8.70 -1.24 7.32
N ASN A 40 9.10 -1.74 6.17
CA ASN A 40 9.82 -0.98 5.15
C ASN A 40 9.78 -1.70 3.81
N GLY A 41 10.33 -1.07 2.78
CA GLY A 41 10.31 -1.65 1.43
C GLY A 41 11.10 -2.94 1.30
N LYS A 42 12.18 -3.09 2.06
CA LYS A 42 12.99 -4.30 2.00
C LYS A 42 12.23 -5.51 2.54
N ILE A 43 11.55 -5.33 3.65
CA ILE A 43 10.71 -6.38 4.23
C ILE A 43 9.56 -6.70 3.26
N ALA A 44 8.99 -5.67 2.65
CA ALA A 44 7.93 -5.87 1.65
C ALA A 44 8.40 -6.72 0.48
N GLN A 45 9.61 -6.48 -0.04
CA GLN A 45 10.18 -7.31 -1.09
C GLN A 45 10.22 -8.78 -0.68
N GLN A 46 10.72 -9.05 0.53
CA GLN A 46 10.82 -10.41 1.05
C GLN A 46 9.45 -11.08 1.15
N MET A 47 8.47 -10.33 1.63
CA MET A 47 7.10 -10.86 1.76
C MET A 47 6.45 -11.12 0.40
N LEU A 48 6.71 -10.25 -0.57
CA LEU A 48 6.19 -10.43 -1.93
C LEU A 48 6.82 -11.62 -2.66
N GLU A 49 8.04 -11.96 -2.31
CA GLU A 49 8.69 -13.16 -2.87
C GLU A 49 8.10 -14.45 -2.32
N LYS A 50 7.53 -14.42 -1.12
CA LYS A 50 7.00 -15.60 -0.44
C LYS A 50 5.49 -15.75 -0.53
N GLY A 51 4.77 -14.68 -0.81
CA GLY A 51 3.31 -14.70 -0.81
C GLY A 51 2.72 -13.87 -1.94
N LYS A 52 1.42 -14.02 -2.12
CA LYS A 52 0.68 -13.27 -3.13
C LYS A 52 -0.17 -12.19 -2.48
N TYR A 53 -0.17 -11.02 -3.07
CA TYR A 53 -0.97 -9.90 -2.62
C TYR A 53 -1.72 -9.32 -3.80
N ASP A 54 -2.93 -8.85 -3.55
CA ASP A 54 -3.77 -8.23 -4.59
C ASP A 54 -3.58 -6.73 -4.67
N LEU A 55 -3.13 -6.12 -3.57
CA LEU A 55 -3.00 -4.68 -3.48
C LEU A 55 -1.90 -4.32 -2.49
N LEU A 56 -1.17 -3.25 -2.78
CA LEU A 56 -0.20 -2.67 -1.86
C LEU A 56 -0.62 -1.27 -1.44
N LEU A 57 -0.51 -0.99 -0.15
CA LEU A 57 -0.65 0.35 0.41
C LEU A 57 0.73 0.76 0.90
N VAL A 58 1.35 1.72 0.24
CA VAL A 58 2.78 1.98 0.40
C VAL A 58 3.04 3.43 0.84
N ASP A 59 3.70 3.60 1.98
CA ASP A 59 4.19 4.90 2.42
C ASP A 59 5.38 5.31 1.54
N ILE A 60 5.36 6.53 1.04
CA ILE A 60 6.44 7.01 0.17
C ILE A 60 7.75 7.17 0.93
N ARG A 61 7.69 7.68 2.16
CA ARG A 61 8.90 7.94 2.95
C ARG A 61 9.06 6.94 4.08
N MET A 62 10.08 6.08 3.96
CA MET A 62 10.44 5.10 4.97
C MET A 62 11.96 4.92 4.98
N PRO A 63 12.54 4.54 6.13
CA PRO A 63 13.96 4.21 6.17
C PRO A 63 14.24 2.89 5.44
N VAL A 64 15.50 2.62 5.18
CA VAL A 64 16.04 1.43 4.52
C VAL A 64 15.71 1.38 3.04
N MET A 65 14.44 1.22 2.69
CA MET A 65 13.96 1.32 1.31
C MET A 65 12.61 2.03 1.32
N ASP A 66 12.53 3.17 0.68
CA ASP A 66 11.31 3.96 0.65
C ASP A 66 10.33 3.47 -0.44
N GLY A 67 9.17 4.13 -0.48
CA GLY A 67 8.12 3.73 -1.42
C GLY A 67 8.47 3.95 -2.87
N VAL A 68 9.29 4.96 -3.18
CA VAL A 68 9.74 5.22 -4.55
C VAL A 68 10.62 4.09 -5.04
N GLU A 69 11.59 3.70 -4.23
CA GLU A 69 12.49 2.59 -4.56
C GLU A 69 11.74 1.28 -4.70
N LEU A 70 10.81 1.02 -3.78
CA LEU A 70 9.97 -0.18 -3.84
C LEU A 70 9.15 -0.20 -5.12
N TYR A 71 8.55 0.91 -5.48
CA TYR A 71 7.73 0.99 -6.69
C TYR A 71 8.55 0.73 -7.96
N ARG A 72 9.77 1.27 -8.02
CA ARG A 72 10.68 1.01 -9.14
C ARG A 72 11.00 -0.48 -9.25
N TRP A 73 11.24 -1.12 -8.12
CA TRP A 73 11.48 -2.57 -8.09
C TRP A 73 10.25 -3.34 -8.57
N LEU A 74 9.06 -2.94 -8.11
CA LEU A 74 7.81 -3.57 -8.51
C LEU A 74 7.59 -3.51 -10.02
N ASN A 75 7.85 -2.36 -10.62
CA ASN A 75 7.69 -2.19 -12.06
C ASN A 75 8.56 -3.16 -12.86
N LYS A 76 9.74 -3.48 -12.34
CA LYS A 76 10.67 -4.38 -13.00
C LYS A 76 10.35 -5.85 -12.74
N LYS A 77 10.01 -6.18 -11.49
CA LYS A 77 9.93 -7.58 -11.03
C LYS A 77 8.51 -8.08 -10.84
N ARG A 78 7.57 -7.20 -10.57
CA ARG A 78 6.17 -7.55 -10.29
C ARG A 78 5.24 -6.52 -10.91
N PRO A 79 5.23 -6.38 -12.24
CA PRO A 79 4.45 -5.30 -12.88
C PRO A 79 2.95 -5.40 -12.63
N GLN A 80 2.42 -6.58 -12.41
CA GLN A 80 0.99 -6.75 -12.10
C GLN A 80 0.63 -6.13 -10.76
N ILE A 81 1.52 -6.28 -9.76
CA ILE A 81 1.31 -5.67 -8.45
C ILE A 81 1.57 -4.16 -8.51
N ALA A 82 2.51 -3.72 -9.32
CA ALA A 82 2.79 -2.29 -9.49
C ALA A 82 1.55 -1.52 -9.95
N ARG A 83 0.65 -2.16 -10.67
CA ARG A 83 -0.60 -1.55 -11.11
C ARG A 83 -1.61 -1.35 -9.98
N ARG A 84 -1.44 -2.06 -8.89
CA ARG A 84 -2.38 -2.08 -7.77
C ARG A 84 -1.75 -1.51 -6.51
N VAL A 85 -1.17 -0.33 -6.65
CA VAL A 85 -0.53 0.37 -5.54
C VAL A 85 -1.30 1.63 -5.20
N ILE A 86 -1.55 1.84 -3.92
CA ILE A 86 -2.02 3.11 -3.37
C ILE A 86 -0.88 3.64 -2.52
N PHE A 87 -0.48 4.87 -2.76
CA PHE A 87 0.56 5.51 -1.94
C PHE A 87 -0.05 6.26 -0.77
N THR A 88 0.69 6.34 0.34
CA THR A 88 0.37 7.27 1.43
C THR A 88 1.55 8.20 1.61
N THR A 89 1.29 9.43 2.02
CA THR A 89 2.33 10.42 2.19
C THR A 89 1.92 11.44 3.24
N GLY A 90 2.91 12.12 3.83
CA GLY A 90 2.67 13.16 4.81
C GLY A 90 1.97 14.37 4.21
N SER A 91 1.48 15.23 5.10
CA SER A 91 0.66 16.38 4.72
C SER A 91 1.42 17.46 3.95
N VAL A 92 2.74 17.52 4.06
CA VAL A 92 3.57 18.47 3.33
C VAL A 92 4.22 17.75 2.17
N LEU A 93 3.81 18.10 0.96
CA LEU A 93 4.32 17.47 -0.26
C LEU A 93 5.39 18.35 -0.89
N GLY A 94 6.60 17.81 -1.01
CA GLY A 94 7.65 18.44 -1.78
C GLY A 94 7.42 18.24 -3.28
N GLN A 95 8.12 19.03 -4.09
CA GLN A 95 7.97 18.95 -5.54
C GLN A 95 8.37 17.58 -6.08
N GLU A 96 9.38 16.96 -5.51
CA GLU A 96 9.82 15.62 -5.93
C GLU A 96 8.74 14.59 -5.72
N THR A 97 8.06 14.64 -4.58
CA THR A 97 6.96 13.71 -4.28
C THR A 97 5.80 13.91 -5.26
N LEU A 98 5.44 15.18 -5.52
CA LEU A 98 4.37 15.47 -6.48
C LEU A 98 4.72 14.99 -7.87
N ASN A 99 5.97 15.20 -8.30
CA ASN A 99 6.44 14.74 -9.61
C ASN A 99 6.38 13.21 -9.69
N PHE A 100 6.81 12.53 -8.65
CA PHE A 100 6.75 11.07 -8.60
C PHE A 100 5.31 10.57 -8.72
N LEU A 101 4.42 11.10 -7.89
CA LEU A 101 3.01 10.68 -7.91
C LEU A 101 2.37 10.94 -9.28
N GLY A 102 2.66 12.09 -9.87
CA GLY A 102 2.18 12.41 -11.22
C GLY A 102 2.69 11.45 -12.27
N SER A 103 3.95 11.03 -12.16
CA SER A 103 4.54 10.11 -13.13
C SER A 103 3.96 8.71 -13.05
N THR A 104 3.52 8.28 -11.87
CA THR A 104 2.94 6.94 -11.68
C THR A 104 1.48 6.86 -12.09
N GLY A 105 0.75 7.96 -11.98
CA GLY A 105 -0.70 7.96 -12.15
C GLY A 105 -1.46 7.16 -11.11
N LYS A 106 -0.80 6.74 -10.03
CA LYS A 106 -1.44 5.94 -8.99
C LYS A 106 -2.15 6.81 -7.97
N PRO A 107 -3.23 6.29 -7.36
CA PRO A 107 -3.92 7.04 -6.31
C PRO A 107 -3.06 7.16 -5.06
N PHE A 108 -3.30 8.20 -4.29
CA PHE A 108 -2.61 8.40 -3.03
C PHE A 108 -3.52 9.02 -1.98
N LEU A 109 -3.15 8.82 -0.72
CA LEU A 109 -3.81 9.36 0.44
C LEU A 109 -2.86 10.25 1.21
N LEU A 110 -3.32 11.44 1.60
CA LEU A 110 -2.57 12.33 2.48
C LEU A 110 -2.82 11.96 3.93
N LYS A 111 -1.76 11.84 4.70
CA LYS A 111 -1.85 11.61 6.16
C LYS A 111 -2.18 12.93 6.85
N PRO A 112 -3.04 12.95 7.86
CA PRO A 112 -3.86 11.84 8.32
C PRO A 112 -5.08 11.63 7.42
N PHE A 113 -5.46 10.39 7.21
CA PHE A 113 -6.65 10.05 6.42
C PHE A 113 -7.64 9.26 7.28
N SER A 114 -8.91 9.34 6.89
CA SER A 114 -9.97 8.64 7.59
C SER A 114 -10.12 7.21 7.09
N SER A 115 -10.85 6.40 7.86
CA SER A 115 -11.21 5.05 7.45
C SER A 115 -12.03 5.08 6.15
N ASP A 116 -12.94 6.04 6.01
CA ASP A 116 -13.78 6.15 4.82
C ASP A 116 -12.95 6.48 3.57
N GLU A 117 -11.97 7.36 3.70
CA GLU A 117 -11.06 7.68 2.60
C GLU A 117 -10.26 6.45 2.18
N LEU A 118 -9.73 5.71 3.15
CA LEU A 118 -8.95 4.50 2.88
C LEU A 118 -9.80 3.46 2.17
N ILE A 119 -10.97 3.14 2.71
CA ILE A 119 -11.85 2.14 2.13
C ILE A 119 -12.35 2.58 0.75
N GLY A 120 -12.68 3.85 0.59
CA GLY A 120 -13.13 4.38 -0.69
C GLY A 120 -12.13 4.14 -1.81
N LEU A 121 -10.84 4.36 -1.55
CA LEU A 121 -9.80 4.11 -2.54
C LEU A 121 -9.57 2.63 -2.78
N VAL A 122 -9.50 1.84 -1.72
CA VAL A 122 -9.23 0.40 -1.84
C VAL A 122 -10.32 -0.29 -2.66
N LYS A 123 -11.58 0.09 -2.48
CA LYS A 123 -12.68 -0.54 -3.19
C LYS A 123 -12.71 -0.22 -4.68
N LYS A 124 -12.01 0.83 -5.11
CA LYS A 124 -11.94 1.19 -6.53
C LYS A 124 -10.94 0.35 -7.31
N LEU A 125 -10.08 -0.37 -6.64
CA LEU A 125 -9.01 -1.14 -7.28
C LEU A 125 -9.33 -2.63 -7.42
#